data_981ad052911e244b2a5f0a89e13ef054
#
_entry.id   981ad052911e244b2a5f0a89e13ef054
#
_cell.length_a   1.000
_cell.length_b   1.000
_cell.length_c   1.000
_cell.angle_alpha   90.00
_cell.angle_beta   90.00
_cell.angle_gamma   90.00
#
_symmetry.space_group_name_H-M   'P 1'
#
loop_
_entity.id
_entity.type
_entity.pdbx_description
1 polymer ?
#
loop_
_entity_poly.entity_id
_entity_poly.type
_entity_poly.pdbx_seq_one_letter_code
_entity_poly.pdbx_strand_id
1 'polypeptide(L)'
;THARARDDGAWRKPHVRVVFANNGQGGQPFFRVFGEEPQPRRVYIHKGSIWHFSKIEIEHLTQATLAFSIALAFMNVGGIYEALNDPSEFVRGGIFWIIPIAPAFIVHEMAHKVSARHYGCWAEFRASPGGLRLGILLAAIIGVVFMAPGAVMVMGKTTKEQFGKIALAGPLSNVMMWGVGIGLIALGLETTEFTSMIGGKERGLLYLWCWGNAGLGAFNMIPFGPLDGRKVKTWSNVVYWIWVSIFVGLIWFNLNILPTLLE
;
A
#
# COMPACT_ATOMS: atom_id res chain seq x y z
N THR A 1 36.41 -0.27 5.44
CA THR A 1 36.28 -1.66 4.94
C THR A 1 34.83 -2.05 5.03
N HIS A 2 34.10 -1.98 3.90
CA HIS A 2 32.71 -2.38 3.79
C HIS A 2 32.63 -3.90 3.69
N ALA A 3 32.13 -4.54 4.74
CA ALA A 3 31.73 -5.95 4.66
C ALA A 3 30.44 -6.05 3.84
N ARG A 4 30.55 -6.51 2.59
CA ARG A 4 29.41 -6.97 1.78
C ARG A 4 28.84 -8.22 2.46
N ALA A 5 27.61 -8.15 2.95
CA ALA A 5 26.84 -9.35 3.28
C ALA A 5 26.58 -10.09 1.96
N ARG A 6 27.23 -11.23 1.76
CA ARG A 6 26.88 -12.19 0.71
C ARG A 6 25.55 -12.83 1.11
N ASP A 7 24.55 -12.65 0.30
CA ASP A 7 23.30 -13.42 0.32
C ASP A 7 23.60 -14.76 -0.38
N ASP A 8 24.02 -15.72 0.40
CA ASP A 8 24.29 -17.08 -0.07
C ASP A 8 23.06 -17.95 0.05
N GLY A 9 21.93 -17.53 -0.52
CA GLY A 9 20.72 -18.27 -0.88
C GLY A 9 20.54 -19.75 -0.48
N ALA A 10 21.30 -20.22 0.48
CA ALA A 10 21.27 -21.59 0.97
C ALA A 10 20.14 -21.76 1.99
N TRP A 11 18.96 -22.08 1.52
CA TRP A 11 17.93 -22.71 2.32
C TRP A 11 18.46 -24.05 2.82
N ARG A 12 19.08 -24.06 4.01
CA ARG A 12 19.50 -25.29 4.64
C ARG A 12 18.24 -26.12 4.92
N LYS A 13 18.16 -27.29 4.27
CA LYS A 13 17.13 -28.27 4.56
C LYS A 13 17.25 -28.66 6.05
N PRO A 14 16.16 -28.75 6.80
CA PRO A 14 16.22 -29.15 8.19
C PRO A 14 16.81 -30.57 8.26
N HIS A 15 17.89 -30.72 9.01
CA HIS A 15 18.42 -32.05 9.31
C HIS A 15 17.52 -32.72 10.34
N VAL A 16 16.73 -33.70 9.90
CA VAL A 16 15.95 -34.55 10.80
C VAL A 16 16.89 -35.58 11.41
N ARG A 17 17.22 -35.44 12.69
CA ARG A 17 17.89 -36.48 13.45
C ARG A 17 16.83 -37.32 14.15
N VAL A 18 16.68 -38.57 13.73
CA VAL A 18 15.81 -39.55 14.41
C VAL A 18 16.53 -40.01 15.67
N VAL A 19 16.03 -39.66 16.84
CA VAL A 19 16.51 -40.19 18.11
C VAL A 19 15.52 -41.23 18.57
N PHE A 20 15.97 -42.50 18.62
CA PHE A 20 15.18 -43.55 19.21
C PHE A 20 15.33 -43.50 20.73
N ALA A 21 14.27 -43.18 21.44
CA ALA A 21 14.23 -43.36 22.89
C ALA A 21 14.07 -44.85 23.19
N ASN A 22 15.11 -45.45 23.69
CA ASN A 22 15.11 -46.87 24.07
C ASN A 22 14.51 -47.01 25.48
N ASN A 23 13.19 -47.00 25.57
CA ASN A 23 12.47 -47.45 26.76
C ASN A 23 11.72 -48.71 26.36
N GLY A 24 12.18 -49.82 26.90
CA GLY A 24 11.84 -51.22 26.64
C GLY A 24 10.36 -51.63 26.67
N GLN A 25 9.45 -50.90 26.09
CA GLN A 25 8.08 -51.33 25.76
C GLN A 25 7.62 -50.52 24.57
N GLY A 26 7.25 -51.19 23.49
CA GLY A 26 6.73 -50.81 22.19
C GLY A 26 6.15 -49.39 22.02
N GLY A 27 6.96 -48.36 22.10
CA GLY A 27 6.57 -46.97 21.90
C GLY A 27 6.72 -46.56 20.45
N GLN A 28 5.72 -45.90 19.93
CA GLN A 28 5.74 -45.28 18.59
C GLN A 28 6.93 -44.31 18.47
N PRO A 29 7.56 -44.16 17.28
CA PRO A 29 8.69 -43.26 17.10
C PRO A 29 8.26 -41.83 17.34
N PHE A 30 8.81 -41.21 18.38
CA PHE A 30 8.59 -39.80 18.68
C PHE A 30 9.58 -38.98 17.83
N PHE A 31 9.09 -38.35 16.78
CA PHE A 31 9.89 -37.45 15.97
C PHE A 31 10.10 -36.14 16.72
N ARG A 32 11.23 -35.98 17.38
CA ARG A 32 11.68 -34.64 17.81
C ARG A 32 12.39 -33.98 16.64
N VAL A 33 11.75 -33.02 16.01
CA VAL A 33 12.40 -32.08 15.10
C VAL A 33 13.25 -31.17 15.99
N PHE A 34 14.55 -31.49 16.14
CA PHE A 34 15.48 -30.49 16.65
C PHE A 34 15.72 -29.50 15.51
N GLY A 35 14.84 -28.49 15.41
CA GLY A 35 15.27 -27.25 14.81
C GLY A 35 16.42 -26.72 15.65
N GLU A 36 17.54 -26.33 15.03
CA GLU A 36 18.47 -25.42 15.69
C GLU A 36 17.62 -24.35 16.37
N GLU A 37 17.88 -24.08 17.66
CA GLU A 37 17.24 -22.94 18.32
C GLU A 37 17.36 -21.77 17.36
N PRO A 38 16.25 -21.10 17.00
CA PRO A 38 16.32 -20.04 16.03
C PRO A 38 17.35 -19.05 16.56
N GLN A 39 18.52 -19.03 15.94
CA GLN A 39 19.57 -18.07 16.25
C GLN A 39 18.86 -16.74 16.38
N PRO A 40 19.01 -15.99 17.49
CA PRO A 40 18.31 -14.74 17.67
C PRO A 40 18.60 -13.92 16.42
N ARG A 41 17.59 -13.78 15.55
CA ARG A 41 17.73 -12.99 14.32
C ARG A 41 18.26 -11.65 14.77
N ARG A 42 19.47 -11.31 14.37
CA ARG A 42 20.05 -10.01 14.67
C ARG A 42 19.06 -9.01 14.13
N VAL A 43 18.30 -8.43 15.03
CA VAL A 43 17.40 -7.33 14.68
C VAL A 43 18.32 -6.19 14.30
N TYR A 44 18.48 -5.94 13.02
CA TYR A 44 19.20 -4.77 12.54
C TYR A 44 18.38 -3.56 12.94
N ILE A 45 18.75 -2.95 14.08
CA ILE A 45 18.27 -1.63 14.43
C ILE A 45 18.99 -0.69 13.47
N HIS A 46 18.30 -0.28 12.42
CA HIS A 46 18.86 0.63 11.46
C HIS A 46 19.03 2.01 12.11
N LYS A 47 20.26 2.39 12.41
CA LYS A 47 20.64 3.71 12.96
C LYS A 47 20.68 4.82 11.89
N GLY A 48 20.06 4.60 10.73
CA GLY A 48 20.04 5.55 9.62
C GLY A 48 18.94 6.60 9.72
N SER A 49 19.06 7.67 8.93
CA SER A 49 18.04 8.72 8.77
C SER A 49 16.68 8.12 8.38
N ILE A 50 15.59 8.73 8.85
CA ILE A 50 14.20 8.42 8.46
C ILE A 50 14.04 8.50 6.94
N TRP A 51 14.79 9.37 6.29
CA TRP A 51 14.77 9.65 4.86
C TRP A 51 15.74 8.79 4.03
N HIS A 52 16.31 7.73 4.63
CA HIS A 52 17.14 6.83 3.86
C HIS A 52 16.28 5.89 3.01
N PHE A 53 16.46 6.00 1.70
CA PHE A 53 15.84 5.11 0.70
C PHE A 53 16.90 4.20 0.10
N SER A 54 16.66 2.91 0.08
CA SER A 54 17.48 2.00 -0.70
C SER A 54 17.14 2.12 -2.19
N LYS A 55 18.10 1.79 -3.07
CA LYS A 55 17.84 1.76 -4.53
C LYS A 55 16.65 0.87 -4.89
N ILE A 56 16.53 -0.28 -4.22
CA ILE A 56 15.43 -1.24 -4.41
C ILE A 56 14.10 -0.64 -3.97
N GLU A 57 14.07 0.12 -2.87
CA GLU A 57 12.85 0.78 -2.41
C GLU A 57 12.37 1.84 -3.40
N ILE A 58 13.29 2.66 -3.94
CA ILE A 58 12.97 3.67 -4.97
C ILE A 58 12.42 2.99 -6.23
N GLU A 59 13.10 1.95 -6.70
CA GLU A 59 12.65 1.18 -7.86
C GLU A 59 11.24 0.61 -7.65
N HIS A 60 10.99 0.00 -6.51
CA HIS A 60 9.69 -0.58 -6.19
C HIS A 60 8.58 0.47 -6.03
N LEU A 61 8.86 1.62 -5.43
CA LEU A 61 7.92 2.74 -5.36
C LEU A 61 7.59 3.26 -6.76
N THR A 62 8.59 3.41 -7.62
CA THR A 62 8.41 3.85 -9.00
C THR A 62 7.56 2.85 -9.79
N GLN A 63 7.88 1.55 -9.71
CA GLN A 63 7.11 0.49 -10.37
C GLN A 63 5.65 0.48 -9.91
N ALA A 64 5.41 0.59 -8.61
CA ALA A 64 4.07 0.62 -8.05
C ALA A 64 3.28 1.86 -8.50
N THR A 65 3.92 3.04 -8.49
CA THR A 65 3.29 4.29 -8.93
C THR A 65 2.91 4.25 -10.41
N LEU A 66 3.81 3.77 -11.27
CA LEU A 66 3.53 3.62 -12.70
C LEU A 66 2.42 2.60 -12.97
N ALA A 67 2.42 1.48 -12.24
CA ALA A 67 1.39 0.47 -12.36
C ALA A 67 0.00 1.01 -11.94
N PHE A 68 -0.06 1.82 -10.88
CA PHE A 68 -1.28 2.52 -10.49
C PHE A 68 -1.76 3.48 -11.58
N SER A 69 -0.85 4.30 -12.13
CA SER A 69 -1.20 5.24 -13.21
C SER A 69 -1.78 4.51 -14.42
N ILE A 70 -1.17 3.40 -14.84
CA ILE A 70 -1.65 2.56 -15.95
C ILE A 70 -3.03 1.96 -15.62
N ALA A 71 -3.22 1.43 -14.42
CA ALA A 71 -4.50 0.85 -14.02
C ALA A 71 -5.61 1.92 -13.98
N LEU A 72 -5.30 3.12 -13.47
CA LEU A 72 -6.25 4.24 -13.46
C LEU A 72 -6.52 4.79 -14.87
N ALA A 73 -5.55 4.73 -15.79
CA ALA A 73 -5.78 5.05 -17.19
C ALA A 73 -6.79 4.09 -17.84
N PHE A 74 -6.67 2.78 -17.61
CA PHE A 74 -7.66 1.80 -18.05
C PHE A 74 -9.04 2.05 -17.42
N MET A 75 -9.09 2.34 -16.14
CA MET A 75 -10.33 2.69 -15.45
C MET A 75 -10.98 3.94 -16.06
N ASN A 76 -10.18 4.95 -16.40
CA ASN A 76 -10.66 6.21 -16.95
C ASN A 76 -11.35 6.03 -18.31
N VAL A 77 -10.79 5.20 -19.18
CA VAL A 77 -11.37 4.92 -20.51
C VAL A 77 -12.38 3.75 -20.51
N GLY A 78 -12.50 2.99 -19.41
CA GLY A 78 -13.44 1.87 -19.34
C GLY A 78 -12.89 0.51 -19.79
N GLY A 79 -11.57 0.37 -19.83
CA GLY A 79 -10.88 -0.90 -20.12
C GLY A 79 -10.07 -0.92 -21.41
N ILE A 80 -9.56 -2.11 -21.78
CA ILE A 80 -8.62 -2.25 -22.90
C ILE A 80 -9.25 -1.99 -24.26
N TYR A 81 -10.52 -2.32 -24.43
CA TYR A 81 -11.22 -2.09 -25.71
C TYR A 81 -11.25 -0.60 -26.03
N GLU A 82 -11.69 0.23 -25.09
CA GLU A 82 -11.71 1.68 -25.28
C GLU A 82 -10.32 2.30 -25.36
N ALA A 83 -9.35 1.76 -24.62
CA ALA A 83 -7.95 2.18 -24.72
C ALA A 83 -7.35 1.95 -26.12
N LEU A 84 -7.78 0.92 -26.83
CA LEU A 84 -7.38 0.66 -28.22
C LEU A 84 -8.11 1.55 -29.23
N ASN A 85 -9.37 1.92 -28.95
CA ASN A 85 -10.14 2.83 -29.80
C ASN A 85 -9.68 4.28 -29.69
N ASP A 86 -9.29 4.72 -28.46
CA ASP A 86 -8.72 6.05 -28.21
C ASP A 86 -7.43 5.95 -27.36
N PRO A 87 -6.28 5.62 -27.98
CA PRO A 87 -5.00 5.58 -27.29
C PRO A 87 -4.55 6.92 -26.73
N SER A 88 -4.99 8.02 -27.32
CA SER A 88 -4.63 9.36 -26.89
C SER A 88 -5.28 9.68 -25.54
N GLU A 89 -6.55 9.36 -25.37
CA GLU A 89 -7.26 9.53 -24.09
C GLU A 89 -6.71 8.59 -23.00
N PHE A 90 -6.35 7.35 -23.35
CA PHE A 90 -5.70 6.44 -22.43
C PHE A 90 -4.37 7.02 -21.90
N VAL A 91 -3.50 7.54 -22.76
CA VAL A 91 -2.22 8.14 -22.37
C VAL A 91 -2.46 9.41 -21.55
N ARG A 92 -3.38 10.27 -22.00
CA ARG A 92 -3.74 11.49 -21.28
C ARG A 92 -4.25 11.16 -19.86
N GLY A 93 -5.17 10.22 -19.73
CA GLY A 93 -5.68 9.78 -18.44
C GLY A 93 -4.59 9.24 -17.52
N GLY A 94 -3.63 8.45 -18.05
CA GLY A 94 -2.49 7.96 -17.29
C GLY A 94 -1.60 9.07 -16.74
N ILE A 95 -1.30 10.08 -17.56
CA ILE A 95 -0.53 11.26 -17.13
C ILE A 95 -1.29 12.06 -16.09
N PHE A 96 -2.59 12.26 -16.29
CA PHE A 96 -3.43 12.98 -15.34
C PHE A 96 -3.49 12.29 -13.98
N TRP A 97 -3.66 10.99 -13.94
CA TRP A 97 -3.77 10.26 -12.70
C TRP A 97 -2.44 10.13 -11.94
N ILE A 98 -1.27 10.20 -12.61
CA ILE A 98 0.01 10.11 -11.91
C ILE A 98 0.22 11.30 -10.97
N ILE A 99 -0.29 12.48 -11.31
CA ILE A 99 -0.10 13.71 -10.53
C ILE A 99 -0.77 13.60 -9.13
N PRO A 100 -2.05 13.20 -8.99
CA PRO A 100 -2.67 13.05 -7.68
C PRO A 100 -2.30 11.74 -6.99
N ILE A 101 -2.11 10.62 -7.74
CA ILE A 101 -1.93 9.31 -7.12
C ILE A 101 -0.49 9.08 -6.64
N ALA A 102 0.51 9.62 -7.33
CA ALA A 102 1.90 9.45 -6.92
C ALA A 102 2.16 10.03 -5.52
N PRO A 103 1.82 11.30 -5.22
CA PRO A 103 1.95 11.83 -3.88
C PRO A 103 1.07 11.11 -2.87
N ALA A 104 -0.19 10.80 -3.21
CA ALA A 104 -1.11 10.10 -2.33
C ALA A 104 -0.55 8.74 -1.88
N PHE A 105 0.00 7.96 -2.83
CA PHE A 105 0.60 6.66 -2.58
C PHE A 105 1.95 6.78 -1.84
N ILE A 106 2.86 7.64 -2.33
CA ILE A 106 4.19 7.79 -1.72
C ILE A 106 4.08 8.28 -0.28
N VAL A 107 3.24 9.28 0.00
CA VAL A 107 3.04 9.81 1.36
C VAL A 107 2.40 8.76 2.26
N HIS A 108 1.46 7.94 1.75
CA HIS A 108 0.87 6.82 2.46
C HIS A 108 1.95 5.81 2.92
N GLU A 109 2.80 5.34 1.99
CA GLU A 109 3.86 4.39 2.31
C GLU A 109 4.93 4.99 3.22
N MET A 110 5.22 6.30 3.05
CA MET A 110 6.14 7.01 3.93
C MET A 110 5.58 7.17 5.35
N ALA A 111 4.28 7.37 5.51
CA ALA A 111 3.66 7.45 6.83
C ALA A 111 3.84 6.12 7.60
N HIS A 112 3.68 4.96 6.95
CA HIS A 112 4.00 3.67 7.54
C HIS A 112 5.47 3.58 7.95
N LYS A 113 6.38 3.96 7.05
CA LYS A 113 7.82 3.91 7.27
C LYS A 113 8.25 4.79 8.44
N VAL A 114 7.78 6.03 8.50
CA VAL A 114 8.06 6.98 9.59
C VAL A 114 7.52 6.45 10.91
N SER A 115 6.27 5.97 10.92
CA SER A 115 5.66 5.39 12.11
C SER A 115 6.40 4.14 12.60
N ALA A 116 6.80 3.23 11.71
CA ALA A 116 7.57 2.04 12.08
C ALA A 116 8.93 2.42 12.69
N ARG A 117 9.61 3.40 12.12
CA ARG A 117 10.89 3.88 12.63
C ARG A 117 10.78 4.60 13.97
N HIS A 118 9.68 5.31 14.19
CA HIS A 118 9.38 5.89 15.51
C HIS A 118 9.35 4.82 16.60
N TYR A 119 8.88 3.61 16.29
CA TYR A 119 8.92 2.47 17.20
C TYR A 119 10.24 1.67 17.14
N GLY A 120 11.29 2.20 16.53
CA GLY A 120 12.61 1.57 16.46
C GLY A 120 12.70 0.40 15.48
N CYS A 121 11.75 0.28 14.56
CA CYS A 121 11.73 -0.77 13.56
C CYS A 121 12.43 -0.33 12.27
N TRP A 122 13.05 -1.28 11.57
CA TRP A 122 13.42 -1.08 10.18
C TRP A 122 12.17 -1.19 9.30
N ALA A 123 12.06 -0.33 8.28
CA ALA A 123 10.94 -0.33 7.37
C ALA A 123 11.35 0.11 5.97
N GLU A 124 10.94 -0.63 4.95
CA GLU A 124 11.11 -0.29 3.53
C GLU A 124 9.93 -0.82 2.71
N PHE A 125 9.53 -0.06 1.70
CA PHE A 125 8.50 -0.51 0.76
C PHE A 125 9.03 -1.62 -0.14
N ARG A 126 8.20 -2.64 -0.37
CA ARG A 126 8.43 -3.72 -1.34
C ARG A 126 7.22 -3.92 -2.21
N ALA A 127 7.40 -3.78 -3.52
CA ALA A 127 6.35 -4.04 -4.49
C ALA A 127 6.00 -5.53 -4.54
N SER A 128 4.75 -5.81 -4.87
CA SER A 128 4.25 -7.15 -5.16
C SER A 128 4.08 -7.31 -6.67
N PRO A 129 5.00 -7.94 -7.40
CA PRO A 129 4.88 -8.06 -8.85
C PRO A 129 3.60 -8.77 -9.30
N GLY A 130 3.13 -9.74 -8.51
CA GLY A 130 1.86 -10.42 -8.74
C GLY A 130 0.65 -9.50 -8.55
N GLY A 131 0.67 -8.71 -7.46
CA GLY A 131 -0.38 -7.73 -7.16
C GLY A 131 -0.47 -6.62 -8.21
N LEU A 132 0.69 -6.12 -8.69
CA LEU A 132 0.74 -5.12 -9.76
C LEU A 132 0.16 -5.65 -11.07
N ARG A 133 0.61 -6.84 -11.50
CA ARG A 133 0.10 -7.46 -12.75
C ARG A 133 -1.38 -7.76 -12.69
N LEU A 134 -1.85 -8.32 -11.58
CA LEU A 134 -3.28 -8.62 -11.39
C LEU A 134 -4.12 -7.33 -11.40
N GLY A 135 -3.64 -6.26 -10.73
CA GLY A 135 -4.35 -4.98 -10.69
C GLY A 135 -4.47 -4.33 -12.07
N ILE A 136 -3.39 -4.32 -12.87
CA ILE A 136 -3.43 -3.81 -14.25
C ILE A 136 -4.37 -4.68 -15.10
N LEU A 137 -4.30 -6.01 -14.97
CA LEU A 137 -5.16 -6.94 -15.73
C LEU A 137 -6.64 -6.71 -15.44
N LEU A 138 -7.01 -6.58 -14.15
CA LEU A 138 -8.40 -6.30 -13.77
C LEU A 138 -8.86 -4.95 -14.31
N ALA A 139 -8.03 -3.91 -14.20
CA ALA A 139 -8.36 -2.60 -14.75
C ALA A 139 -8.54 -2.64 -16.27
N ALA A 140 -7.69 -3.39 -17.00
CA ALA A 140 -7.79 -3.54 -18.44
C ALA A 140 -9.04 -4.32 -18.87
N ILE A 141 -9.44 -5.37 -18.15
CA ILE A 141 -10.57 -6.23 -18.56
C ILE A 141 -11.91 -5.65 -18.13
N ILE A 142 -12.02 -5.17 -16.89
CA ILE A 142 -13.32 -4.77 -16.31
C ILE A 142 -13.41 -3.28 -15.96
N GLY A 143 -12.34 -2.49 -16.25
CA GLY A 143 -12.34 -1.05 -15.98
C GLY A 143 -12.35 -0.69 -14.49
N VAL A 144 -11.95 -1.61 -13.60
CA VAL A 144 -11.96 -1.40 -12.14
C VAL A 144 -10.56 -1.59 -11.56
N VAL A 145 -10.10 -0.62 -10.79
CA VAL A 145 -8.81 -0.73 -10.10
C VAL A 145 -9.00 -1.47 -8.78
N PHE A 146 -8.49 -2.69 -8.74
CA PHE A 146 -8.36 -3.49 -7.52
C PHE A 146 -6.91 -3.98 -7.42
N MET A 147 -6.06 -3.20 -6.74
CA MET A 147 -4.61 -3.43 -6.75
C MET A 147 -4.02 -3.38 -5.34
N ALA A 148 -3.27 -4.43 -4.99
CA ALA A 148 -2.37 -4.42 -3.84
C ALA A 148 -0.93 -4.29 -4.36
N PRO A 149 -0.39 -3.06 -4.50
CA PRO A 149 0.87 -2.81 -5.20
C PRO A 149 2.09 -3.34 -4.47
N GLY A 150 1.96 -3.51 -3.17
CA GLY A 150 3.02 -3.93 -2.27
C GLY A 150 2.67 -3.57 -0.84
N ALA A 151 3.68 -3.52 0.01
CA ALA A 151 3.53 -3.08 1.40
C ALA A 151 4.88 -2.62 1.97
N VAL A 152 4.83 -1.76 2.99
CA VAL A 152 6.00 -1.49 3.83
C VAL A 152 6.28 -2.73 4.68
N MET A 153 7.46 -3.32 4.45
CA MET A 153 7.98 -4.42 5.25
C MET A 153 8.56 -3.86 6.53
N VAL A 154 8.01 -4.26 7.67
CA VAL A 154 8.44 -3.81 8.99
C VAL A 154 9.20 -4.94 9.67
N MET A 155 10.44 -4.69 10.08
CA MET A 155 11.28 -5.64 10.80
C MET A 155 11.69 -5.03 12.14
N GLY A 156 11.38 -5.74 13.23
CA GLY A 156 11.64 -5.30 14.60
C GLY A 156 10.67 -5.95 15.58
N LYS A 157 10.83 -5.62 16.85
CA LYS A 157 9.87 -6.04 17.89
C LYS A 157 8.80 -4.98 18.02
N THR A 158 7.57 -5.32 17.64
CA THR A 158 6.39 -4.46 17.81
C THR A 158 5.35 -5.16 18.66
N THR A 159 4.63 -4.39 19.47
CA THR A 159 3.38 -4.86 20.08
C THR A 159 2.27 -4.86 19.04
N LYS A 160 1.17 -5.57 19.33
CA LYS A 160 -0.02 -5.58 18.49
C LYS A 160 -0.58 -4.15 18.28
N GLU A 161 -0.53 -3.33 19.31
CA GLU A 161 -0.95 -1.92 19.26
C GLU A 161 -0.04 -1.08 18.37
N GLN A 162 1.27 -1.17 18.55
CA GLN A 162 2.24 -0.46 17.72
C GLN A 162 2.09 -0.82 16.24
N PHE A 163 1.92 -2.13 15.95
CA PHE A 163 1.72 -2.59 14.58
C PHE A 163 0.42 -2.06 13.96
N GLY A 164 -0.66 -1.99 14.76
CA GLY A 164 -1.92 -1.37 14.33
C GLY A 164 -1.79 0.13 14.07
N LYS A 165 -1.06 0.86 14.92
CA LYS A 165 -0.77 2.30 14.72
C LYS A 165 0.10 2.55 13.50
N ILE A 166 1.10 1.70 13.24
CA ILE A 166 1.91 1.74 12.01
C ILE A 166 0.99 1.57 10.80
N ALA A 167 0.11 0.57 10.83
CA ALA A 167 -0.82 0.32 9.74
C ALA A 167 -1.83 1.45 9.53
N LEU A 168 -2.23 2.15 10.58
CA LEU A 168 -3.16 3.27 10.48
C LEU A 168 -2.51 4.54 9.91
N ALA A 169 -1.19 4.67 10.02
CA ALA A 169 -0.47 5.88 9.60
C ALA A 169 -0.66 6.20 8.11
N GLY A 170 -0.70 5.18 7.23
CA GLY A 170 -0.97 5.36 5.80
C GLY A 170 -2.37 5.94 5.53
N PRO A 171 -3.45 5.26 5.95
CA PRO A 171 -4.80 5.80 5.81
C PRO A 171 -4.98 7.19 6.43
N LEU A 172 -4.37 7.45 7.60
CA LEU A 172 -4.38 8.78 8.23
C LEU A 172 -3.77 9.85 7.31
N SER A 173 -2.63 9.55 6.68
CA SER A 173 -1.99 10.48 5.74
C SER A 173 -2.89 10.81 4.55
N ASN A 174 -3.64 9.84 4.04
CA ASN A 174 -4.59 10.09 2.96
C ASN A 174 -5.74 11.02 3.38
N VAL A 175 -6.26 10.90 4.62
CA VAL A 175 -7.26 11.85 5.14
C VAL A 175 -6.68 13.25 5.23
N MET A 176 -5.44 13.40 5.70
CA MET A 176 -4.77 14.70 5.76
C MET A 176 -4.55 15.31 4.37
N MET A 177 -4.08 14.50 3.40
CA MET A 177 -3.88 14.92 2.01
C MET A 177 -5.22 15.28 1.33
N TRP A 178 -6.29 14.53 1.62
CA TRP A 178 -7.65 14.88 1.19
C TRP A 178 -8.05 16.26 1.74
N GLY A 179 -7.84 16.50 3.04
CA GLY A 179 -8.11 17.79 3.69
C GLY A 179 -7.35 18.96 3.07
N VAL A 180 -6.07 18.74 2.69
CA VAL A 180 -5.29 19.74 1.92
C VAL A 180 -5.97 20.05 0.59
N GLY A 181 -6.42 19.03 -0.16
CA GLY A 181 -7.15 19.24 -1.42
C GLY A 181 -8.41 20.08 -1.24
N ILE A 182 -9.23 19.77 -0.24
CA ILE A 182 -10.44 20.56 0.09
C ILE A 182 -10.07 21.99 0.47
N GLY A 183 -9.01 22.18 1.27
CA GLY A 183 -8.55 23.52 1.64
C GLY A 183 -8.12 24.35 0.42
N LEU A 184 -7.43 23.76 -0.55
CA LEU A 184 -7.03 24.41 -1.79
C LEU A 184 -8.24 24.75 -2.68
N ILE A 185 -9.22 23.85 -2.78
CA ILE A 185 -10.49 24.11 -3.47
C ILE A 185 -11.21 25.29 -2.82
N ALA A 186 -11.33 25.32 -1.49
CA ALA A 186 -11.97 26.41 -0.76
C ALA A 186 -11.27 27.77 -0.96
N LEU A 187 -9.98 27.76 -1.29
CA LEU A 187 -9.21 28.96 -1.67
C LEU A 187 -9.35 29.33 -3.16
N GLY A 188 -10.18 28.61 -3.93
CA GLY A 188 -10.41 28.88 -5.35
C GLY A 188 -9.23 28.46 -6.25
N LEU A 189 -8.39 27.51 -5.82
CA LEU A 189 -7.19 27.10 -6.56
C LEU A 189 -7.43 25.90 -7.50
N GLU A 190 -8.69 25.44 -7.66
CA GLU A 190 -9.00 24.43 -8.68
C GLU A 190 -8.77 25.02 -10.07
N THR A 191 -8.00 24.31 -10.90
CA THR A 191 -7.71 24.76 -12.25
C THR A 191 -8.62 24.11 -13.27
N THR A 192 -9.19 24.90 -14.17
CA THR A 192 -9.98 24.42 -15.33
C THR A 192 -9.10 24.09 -16.54
N GLU A 193 -7.81 24.45 -16.50
CA GLU A 193 -6.87 24.24 -17.62
C GLU A 193 -6.39 22.80 -17.72
N PHE A 194 -6.37 22.09 -16.57
CA PHE A 194 -5.97 20.68 -16.49
C PHE A 194 -7.17 19.85 -16.01
N THR A 195 -7.95 19.33 -16.96
CA THR A 195 -9.12 18.51 -16.68
C THR A 195 -9.03 17.14 -17.35
N SER A 196 -9.69 16.15 -16.78
CA SER A 196 -9.89 14.83 -17.39
C SER A 196 -11.37 14.49 -17.38
N MET A 197 -11.81 13.75 -18.40
CA MET A 197 -13.19 13.27 -18.47
C MET A 197 -13.39 12.10 -17.52
N ILE A 198 -14.18 12.32 -16.46
CA ILE A 198 -14.54 11.29 -15.50
C ILE A 198 -16.05 11.22 -15.37
N GLY A 199 -16.62 10.07 -15.68
CA GLY A 199 -18.07 9.88 -15.63
C GLY A 199 -18.84 10.84 -16.56
N GLY A 200 -18.25 11.20 -17.72
CA GLY A 200 -18.85 12.11 -18.69
C GLY A 200 -18.81 13.59 -18.33
N LYS A 201 -18.05 13.97 -17.27
CA LYS A 201 -17.83 15.36 -16.86
C LYS A 201 -16.34 15.68 -16.80
N GLU A 202 -15.97 16.88 -17.19
CA GLU A 202 -14.62 17.40 -16.97
C GLU A 202 -14.38 17.62 -15.49
N ARG A 203 -13.25 17.11 -15.00
CA ARG A 203 -12.84 17.17 -13.59
C ARG A 203 -11.40 17.67 -13.48
N GLY A 204 -11.20 18.65 -12.62
CA GLY A 204 -9.90 19.24 -12.38
C GLY A 204 -8.99 18.40 -11.49
N LEU A 205 -7.76 18.86 -11.34
CA LEU A 205 -6.71 18.15 -10.65
C LEU A 205 -6.99 17.95 -9.14
N LEU A 206 -7.52 18.97 -8.45
CA LEU A 206 -7.82 18.87 -7.01
C LEU A 206 -9.02 17.95 -6.75
N TYR A 207 -9.98 17.88 -7.69
CA TYR A 207 -11.03 16.87 -7.63
C TYR A 207 -10.43 15.46 -7.65
N LEU A 208 -9.50 15.17 -8.58
CA LEU A 208 -8.81 13.89 -8.66
C LEU A 208 -7.93 13.61 -7.43
N TRP A 209 -7.30 14.64 -6.88
CA TRP A 209 -6.55 14.57 -5.64
C TRP A 209 -7.42 14.10 -4.47
N CYS A 210 -8.59 14.67 -4.30
CA CYS A 210 -9.54 14.27 -3.26
C CYS A 210 -10.01 12.83 -3.48
N TRP A 211 -10.35 12.45 -4.72
CA TRP A 211 -10.75 11.09 -5.06
C TRP A 211 -9.63 10.08 -4.89
N GLY A 212 -8.41 10.39 -5.33
CA GLY A 212 -7.25 9.51 -5.20
C GLY A 212 -6.93 9.21 -3.73
N ASN A 213 -6.94 10.23 -2.88
CA ASN A 213 -6.66 10.06 -1.46
C ASN A 213 -7.80 9.32 -0.72
N ALA A 214 -9.06 9.70 -0.93
CA ALA A 214 -10.20 9.01 -0.32
C ALA A 214 -10.28 7.55 -0.78
N GLY A 215 -10.11 7.29 -2.08
CA GLY A 215 -10.15 5.95 -2.68
C GLY A 215 -9.00 5.07 -2.21
N LEU A 216 -7.76 5.57 -2.22
CA LEU A 216 -6.59 4.81 -1.76
C LEU A 216 -6.69 4.45 -0.27
N GLY A 217 -7.09 5.41 0.57
CA GLY A 217 -7.27 5.17 1.98
C GLY A 217 -8.42 4.21 2.28
N ALA A 218 -9.57 4.38 1.62
CA ALA A 218 -10.73 3.48 1.76
C ALA A 218 -10.38 2.05 1.32
N PHE A 219 -9.68 1.89 0.20
CA PHE A 219 -9.21 0.60 -0.29
C PHE A 219 -8.30 -0.09 0.73
N ASN A 220 -7.35 0.64 1.30
CA ASN A 220 -6.45 0.10 2.31
C ASN A 220 -7.14 -0.24 3.62
N MET A 221 -8.33 0.30 3.91
CA MET A 221 -9.13 -0.08 5.06
C MET A 221 -9.94 -1.38 4.85
N ILE A 222 -9.92 -2.00 3.68
CA ILE A 222 -10.52 -3.33 3.47
C ILE A 222 -9.79 -4.36 4.36
N PRO A 223 -10.50 -5.17 5.18
CA PRO A 223 -9.87 -6.05 6.16
C PRO A 223 -9.43 -7.38 5.57
N PHE A 224 -8.74 -7.34 4.42
CA PHE A 224 -8.34 -8.53 3.66
C PHE A 224 -6.87 -8.46 3.21
N GLY A 225 -6.22 -9.63 3.10
CA GLY A 225 -4.86 -9.78 2.55
C GLY A 225 -3.80 -8.95 3.27
N PRO A 226 -2.91 -8.28 2.53
CA PRO A 226 -1.83 -7.46 3.08
C PRO A 226 -2.27 -6.05 3.48
N LEU A 227 -3.54 -5.66 3.20
CA LEU A 227 -4.07 -4.32 3.40
C LEU A 227 -4.09 -3.91 4.87
N ASP A 228 -4.08 -2.61 5.13
CA ASP A 228 -3.91 -2.07 6.47
C ASP A 228 -5.13 -2.28 7.37
N GLY A 229 -6.33 -2.28 6.79
CA GLY A 229 -7.57 -2.52 7.51
C GLY A 229 -7.56 -3.83 8.30
N ARG A 230 -6.94 -4.89 7.78
CA ARG A 230 -6.78 -6.15 8.52
C ARG A 230 -5.91 -5.97 9.77
N LYS A 231 -4.80 -5.24 9.66
CA LYS A 231 -3.86 -4.97 10.76
C LYS A 231 -4.51 -4.09 11.83
N VAL A 232 -5.20 -3.01 11.41
CA VAL A 232 -5.95 -2.10 12.29
C VAL A 232 -7.07 -2.85 13.00
N LYS A 233 -7.88 -3.64 12.29
CA LYS A 233 -8.95 -4.45 12.86
C LYS A 233 -8.44 -5.47 13.86
N THR A 234 -7.28 -6.09 13.57
CA THR A 234 -6.63 -7.03 14.48
C THR A 234 -6.17 -6.35 15.77
N TRP A 235 -5.78 -5.08 15.73
CA TRP A 235 -5.43 -4.29 16.90
C TRP A 235 -6.67 -3.86 17.67
N SER A 236 -7.62 -3.17 17.02
CA SER A 236 -8.82 -2.63 17.66
C SER A 236 -9.99 -2.57 16.68
N ASN A 237 -11.05 -3.31 16.99
CA ASN A 237 -12.30 -3.28 16.23
C ASN A 237 -12.96 -1.89 16.25
N VAL A 238 -12.89 -1.20 17.39
CA VAL A 238 -13.49 0.14 17.54
C VAL A 238 -12.78 1.14 16.63
N VAL A 239 -11.44 1.19 16.70
CA VAL A 239 -10.64 2.08 15.84
C VAL A 239 -10.89 1.76 14.38
N TYR A 240 -10.92 0.47 14.01
CA TYR A 240 -11.19 0.04 12.64
C TYR A 240 -12.52 0.61 12.12
N TRP A 241 -13.63 0.44 12.85
CA TRP A 241 -14.93 0.92 12.38
C TRP A 241 -15.05 2.44 12.35
N ILE A 242 -14.39 3.16 13.27
CA ILE A 242 -14.30 4.62 13.22
C ILE A 242 -13.66 5.05 11.89
N TRP A 243 -12.52 4.46 11.51
CA TRP A 243 -11.82 4.82 10.30
C TRP A 243 -12.56 4.40 9.02
N VAL A 244 -13.22 3.24 9.04
CA VAL A 244 -14.13 2.86 7.93
C VAL A 244 -15.23 3.89 7.76
N SER A 245 -15.86 4.35 8.86
CA SER A 245 -16.90 5.38 8.81
C SER A 245 -16.39 6.71 8.27
N ILE A 246 -15.17 7.11 8.66
CA ILE A 246 -14.52 8.31 8.10
C ILE A 246 -14.40 8.17 6.59
N PHE A 247 -13.84 7.08 6.06
CA PHE A 247 -13.67 6.91 4.63
C PHE A 247 -15.00 6.79 3.87
N VAL A 248 -16.01 6.15 4.44
CA VAL A 248 -17.37 6.17 3.87
C VAL A 248 -17.88 7.60 3.78
N GLY A 249 -17.67 8.42 4.82
CA GLY A 249 -18.02 9.85 4.82
C GLY A 249 -17.26 10.65 3.76
N LEU A 250 -15.95 10.41 3.58
CA LEU A 250 -15.16 11.08 2.52
C LEU A 250 -15.63 10.70 1.11
N ILE A 251 -15.92 9.43 0.86
CA ILE A 251 -16.47 8.99 -0.43
C ILE A 251 -17.84 9.60 -0.67
N TRP A 252 -18.71 9.61 0.34
CA TRP A 252 -20.01 10.25 0.25
C TRP A 252 -19.89 11.77 -0.05
N PHE A 253 -18.95 12.45 0.63
CA PHE A 253 -18.67 13.87 0.38
C PHE A 253 -18.18 14.10 -1.05
N ASN A 254 -17.27 13.29 -1.54
CA ASN A 254 -16.75 13.40 -2.91
C ASN A 254 -17.83 13.14 -3.96
N LEU A 255 -18.84 12.30 -3.66
CA LEU A 255 -19.95 12.02 -4.57
C LEU A 255 -20.98 13.16 -4.60
N ASN A 256 -21.32 13.74 -3.44
CA ASN A 256 -22.50 14.58 -3.30
C ASN A 256 -22.19 16.07 -3.09
N ILE A 257 -21.08 16.39 -2.42
CA ILE A 257 -20.76 17.78 -2.04
C ILE A 257 -19.62 18.35 -2.89
N LEU A 258 -18.55 17.57 -3.09
CA LEU A 258 -17.39 18.07 -3.85
C LEU A 258 -17.75 18.60 -5.24
N PRO A 259 -18.66 17.98 -6.04
CA PRO A 259 -19.08 18.53 -7.32
C PRO A 259 -19.73 19.90 -7.21
N THR A 260 -20.55 20.15 -6.16
CA THR A 260 -21.25 21.43 -5.96
C THR A 260 -20.34 22.54 -5.46
N LEU A 261 -19.17 22.22 -4.91
CA LEU A 261 -18.16 23.21 -4.52
C LEU A 261 -17.32 23.69 -5.71
N LEU A 262 -17.42 23.00 -6.83
CA LEU A 262 -16.63 23.24 -8.05
C LEU A 262 -17.49 23.80 -9.21
N GLU A 263 -18.81 23.87 -9.02
CA GLU A 263 -19.77 24.57 -9.92
C GLU A 263 -19.89 26.02 -9.53
#